data_9f9043323ad06af372285657e34f95a9
#
_entry.id   9f9043323ad06af372285657e34f95a9
#
_cell.length_a   1.000
_cell.length_b   1.000
_cell.length_c   1.000
_cell.angle_alpha   90.00
_cell.angle_beta   90.00
_cell.angle_gamma   90.00
#
_symmetry.space_group_name_H-M   'P 1'
#
loop_
_entity.id
_entity.type
_entity.pdbx_description
1 polymer ?
#
loop_
_entity_poly.entity_id
_entity_poly.type
_entity_poly.pdbx_seq_one_letter_code
_entity_poly.pdbx_strand_id
1 'polypeptide(L)'
;MELVEATADDLRALVTRWYDLAKAMEAYSELNELAYADVDEVPDDGFRAHLDDEDTTDYRIVHDDETIGFVTLREGHHPSRQYSQYLRIVNLAVDEAYRSNGHGTAVVEHVKEMARERGCDHLEVSCEWQNEGARRFYRDTGFQPKQVDYVQPLE
;
A
#
# COMPACT_ATOMS: atom_id res chain seq x y z
N MET A 1 -1.03 8.78 15.79
CA MET A 1 -0.57 8.48 14.42
C MET A 1 -1.30 9.39 13.44
N GLU A 2 -0.59 9.90 12.46
CA GLU A 2 -1.20 10.70 11.39
C GLU A 2 -0.62 10.31 10.02
N LEU A 3 -1.37 10.60 8.96
CA LEU A 3 -0.93 10.43 7.58
C LEU A 3 -0.56 11.80 7.03
N VAL A 4 0.69 11.94 6.63
CA VAL A 4 1.23 13.21 6.11
C VAL A 4 1.55 13.02 4.64
N GLU A 5 0.95 13.83 3.76
CA GLU A 5 1.18 13.73 2.33
C GLU A 5 2.67 13.92 2.01
N ALA A 6 3.22 13.00 1.23
CA ALA A 6 4.62 13.01 0.86
C ALA A 6 4.91 14.11 -0.16
N THR A 7 6.12 14.63 -0.10
CA THR A 7 6.61 15.64 -1.05
C THR A 7 7.84 15.10 -1.79
N ALA A 8 8.37 15.90 -2.70
CA ALA A 8 9.58 15.52 -3.45
C ALA A 8 10.77 15.20 -2.54
N ASP A 9 10.82 15.78 -1.34
CA ASP A 9 11.90 15.53 -0.38
C ASP A 9 11.82 14.12 0.23
N ASP A 10 10.67 13.44 0.11
CA ASP A 10 10.44 12.14 0.71
C ASP A 10 10.70 10.97 -0.23
N LEU A 11 11.02 11.22 -1.51
CA LEU A 11 11.07 10.18 -2.55
C LEU A 11 12.03 9.05 -2.20
N ARG A 12 13.26 9.35 -1.77
CA ARG A 12 14.22 8.29 -1.44
C ARG A 12 13.80 7.47 -0.22
N ALA A 13 13.17 8.10 0.76
CA ALA A 13 12.64 7.40 1.92
C ALA A 13 11.49 6.45 1.53
N LEU A 14 10.63 6.88 0.59
CA LEU A 14 9.56 6.03 0.07
C LEU A 14 10.12 4.85 -0.72
N VAL A 15 11.11 5.10 -1.58
CA VAL A 15 11.76 4.03 -2.36
C VAL A 15 12.38 2.98 -1.45
N THR A 16 13.06 3.41 -0.39
CA THR A 16 13.69 2.50 0.57
C THR A 16 12.63 1.59 1.23
N ARG A 17 11.52 2.17 1.66
CA ARG A 17 10.43 1.39 2.28
C ARG A 17 9.72 0.48 1.29
N TRP A 18 9.51 0.98 0.07
CA TRP A 18 8.93 0.14 -0.99
C TRP A 18 9.83 -1.05 -1.30
N TYR A 19 11.14 -0.82 -1.39
CA TYR A 19 12.10 -1.89 -1.66
C TYR A 19 12.03 -2.98 -0.57
N ASP A 20 11.98 -2.59 0.69
CA ASP A 20 11.88 -3.56 1.79
C ASP A 20 10.58 -4.36 1.70
N LEU A 21 9.47 -3.70 1.37
CA LEU A 21 8.18 -4.36 1.18
C LEU A 21 8.22 -5.33 0.00
N ALA A 22 8.71 -4.87 -1.16
CA ALA A 22 8.80 -5.67 -2.36
C ALA A 22 9.77 -6.85 -2.20
N LYS A 23 10.88 -6.64 -1.49
CA LYS A 23 11.84 -7.70 -1.19
C LYS A 23 11.22 -8.80 -0.35
N ALA A 24 10.42 -8.42 0.64
CA ALA A 24 9.71 -9.39 1.48
C ALA A 24 8.71 -10.21 0.64
N MET A 25 8.14 -9.64 -0.42
CA MET A 25 7.19 -10.34 -1.29
C MET A 25 7.85 -11.45 -2.12
N GLU A 26 9.16 -11.43 -2.30
CA GLU A 26 9.89 -12.48 -3.02
C GLU A 26 9.68 -13.87 -2.38
N ALA A 27 9.42 -13.90 -1.07
CA ALA A 27 9.20 -15.16 -0.36
C ALA A 27 7.90 -15.87 -0.78
N TYR A 28 6.98 -15.17 -1.43
CA TYR A 28 5.65 -15.69 -1.74
C TYR A 28 5.47 -16.19 -3.18
N SER A 29 6.33 -15.78 -4.09
CA SER A 29 6.25 -16.21 -5.49
C SER A 29 7.56 -15.87 -6.21
N GLU A 30 8.02 -16.76 -7.08
CA GLU A 30 9.18 -16.48 -7.94
C GLU A 30 8.92 -15.30 -8.88
N LEU A 31 7.66 -15.05 -9.23
CA LEU A 31 7.28 -13.93 -10.09
C LEU A 31 7.47 -12.57 -9.40
N ASN A 32 7.70 -12.57 -8.09
CA ASN A 32 7.93 -11.34 -7.34
C ASN A 32 9.42 -10.98 -7.23
N GLU A 33 10.30 -11.79 -7.82
CA GLU A 33 11.72 -11.52 -7.80
C GLU A 33 12.02 -10.14 -8.40
N LEU A 34 12.73 -9.31 -7.63
CA LEU A 34 13.02 -7.95 -8.07
C LEU A 34 14.07 -7.93 -9.18
N ALA A 35 13.89 -7.00 -10.10
CA ALA A 35 14.84 -6.74 -11.18
C ALA A 35 16.09 -5.98 -10.72
N TYR A 36 16.12 -5.54 -9.47
CA TYR A 36 17.19 -4.71 -8.90
C TYR A 36 18.00 -5.52 -7.90
N ALA A 37 19.33 -5.42 -7.99
CA ALA A 37 20.22 -6.13 -7.07
C ALA A 37 20.23 -5.50 -5.67
N ASP A 38 20.07 -4.18 -5.60
CA ASP A 38 19.98 -3.47 -4.32
C ASP A 38 19.11 -2.22 -4.43
N VAL A 39 18.86 -1.60 -3.27
CA VAL A 39 17.97 -0.44 -3.19
C VAL A 39 18.48 0.78 -3.94
N ASP A 40 19.80 0.92 -4.08
CA ASP A 40 20.40 2.09 -4.75
C ASP A 40 20.11 2.08 -6.25
N GLU A 41 19.83 0.93 -6.83
CA GLU A 41 19.48 0.79 -8.25
C GLU A 41 18.04 1.16 -8.55
N VAL A 42 17.17 1.24 -7.53
CA VAL A 42 15.76 1.49 -7.72
C VAL A 42 15.53 2.97 -8.00
N PRO A 43 14.95 3.33 -9.16
CA PRO A 43 14.66 4.74 -9.46
C PRO A 43 13.46 5.23 -8.64
N ASP A 44 13.38 6.54 -8.46
CA ASP A 44 12.24 7.17 -7.78
C ASP A 44 11.11 7.56 -8.74
N ASP A 45 11.23 7.22 -10.04
CA ASP A 45 10.31 7.65 -11.09
C ASP A 45 8.85 7.33 -10.79
N GLY A 46 8.59 6.15 -10.22
CA GLY A 46 7.22 5.74 -9.88
C GLY A 46 6.59 6.66 -8.84
N PHE A 47 7.29 6.91 -7.74
CA PHE A 47 6.80 7.82 -6.71
C PHE A 47 6.78 9.28 -7.18
N ARG A 48 7.76 9.67 -7.99
CA ARG A 48 7.79 11.02 -8.56
C ARG A 48 6.55 11.28 -9.42
N ALA A 49 6.13 10.28 -10.22
CA ALA A 49 4.93 10.38 -11.05
C ALA A 49 3.67 10.57 -10.21
N HIS A 50 3.62 9.99 -9.00
CA HIS A 50 2.46 10.15 -8.11
C HIS A 50 2.26 11.60 -7.66
N LEU A 51 3.34 12.39 -7.60
CA LEU A 51 3.24 13.80 -7.18
C LEU A 51 2.36 14.63 -8.12
N ASP A 52 2.30 14.24 -9.39
CA ASP A 52 1.50 14.93 -10.41
C ASP A 52 0.21 14.20 -10.76
N ASP A 53 -0.07 13.06 -10.12
CA ASP A 53 -1.25 12.24 -10.39
C ASP A 53 -2.38 12.65 -9.43
N GLU A 54 -3.51 13.06 -9.98
CA GLU A 54 -4.67 13.47 -9.17
C GLU A 54 -5.29 12.32 -8.39
N ASP A 55 -5.13 11.09 -8.87
CA ASP A 55 -5.80 9.92 -8.31
C ASP A 55 -4.93 9.13 -7.33
N THR A 56 -3.62 9.32 -7.37
CA THR A 56 -2.67 8.55 -6.54
C THR A 56 -1.88 9.46 -5.62
N THR A 57 -1.88 9.16 -4.33
CA THR A 57 -1.16 9.95 -3.33
C THR A 57 -0.40 9.02 -2.38
N ASP A 58 0.85 9.37 -2.11
CA ASP A 58 1.66 8.70 -1.11
C ASP A 58 1.64 9.49 0.19
N TYR A 59 1.49 8.78 1.30
CA TYR A 59 1.49 9.38 2.64
C TYR A 59 2.58 8.73 3.48
N ARG A 60 3.26 9.55 4.29
CA ARG A 60 4.09 9.04 5.36
C ARG A 60 3.18 8.73 6.55
N ILE A 61 3.43 7.62 7.20
CA ILE A 61 2.78 7.29 8.47
C ILE A 61 3.67 7.88 9.55
N VAL A 62 3.14 8.82 10.32
CA VAL A 62 3.92 9.56 11.33
C VAL A 62 3.37 9.26 12.72
N HIS A 63 4.26 8.92 13.65
CA HIS A 63 3.95 8.66 15.04
C HIS A 63 5.05 9.28 15.90
N ASP A 64 4.67 10.09 16.89
CA ASP A 64 5.61 10.82 17.76
C ASP A 64 6.66 11.60 16.95
N ASP A 65 6.21 12.30 15.91
CA ASP A 65 7.02 13.12 15.01
C ASP A 65 8.03 12.33 14.15
N GLU A 66 7.94 10.99 14.16
CA GLU A 66 8.79 10.13 13.34
C GLU A 66 8.00 9.44 12.24
N THR A 67 8.62 9.30 11.05
CA THR A 67 8.04 8.49 9.98
C THR A 67 8.29 7.02 10.30
N ILE A 68 7.21 6.24 10.44
CA ILE A 68 7.25 4.83 10.80
C ILE A 68 6.75 3.91 9.69
N GLY A 69 6.43 4.44 8.53
CA GLY A 69 5.93 3.66 7.41
C GLY A 69 5.38 4.54 6.32
N PHE A 70 4.71 3.92 5.36
CA PHE A 70 4.05 4.67 4.30
C PHE A 70 2.80 3.93 3.82
N VAL A 71 1.91 4.68 3.18
CA VAL A 71 0.75 4.13 2.50
C VAL A 71 0.55 4.88 1.19
N THR A 72 0.27 4.13 0.12
CA THR A 72 -0.09 4.69 -1.18
C THR A 72 -1.56 4.43 -1.42
N LEU A 73 -2.33 5.48 -1.70
CA LEU A 73 -3.75 5.40 -1.96
C LEU A 73 -4.06 5.82 -3.39
N ARG A 74 -5.00 5.12 -4.01
CA ARG A 74 -5.46 5.45 -5.37
C ARG A 74 -6.98 5.43 -5.43
N GLU A 75 -7.55 6.51 -5.96
CA GLU A 75 -8.98 6.58 -6.25
C GLU A 75 -9.26 5.98 -7.63
N GLY A 76 -10.41 5.33 -7.74
CA GLY A 76 -10.84 4.80 -9.03
C GLY A 76 -12.33 4.49 -9.00
N HIS A 77 -12.83 3.96 -10.11
CA HIS A 77 -14.23 3.58 -10.17
C HIS A 77 -14.46 2.43 -11.14
N HIS A 78 -15.52 1.69 -10.87
CA HIS A 78 -16.02 0.61 -11.71
C HIS A 78 -17.36 1.05 -12.33
N PRO A 79 -17.36 1.57 -13.56
CA PRO A 79 -18.56 2.22 -14.12
C PRO A 79 -19.75 1.28 -14.29
N SER A 80 -19.51 -0.04 -14.33
CA SER A 80 -20.57 -1.03 -14.55
C SER A 80 -21.09 -1.66 -13.25
N ARG A 81 -20.64 -1.19 -12.09
CA ARG A 81 -21.02 -1.76 -10.79
C ARG A 81 -21.75 -0.74 -9.94
N GLN A 82 -22.62 -1.22 -9.05
CA GLN A 82 -23.29 -0.36 -8.07
C GLN A 82 -22.29 0.17 -7.04
N TYR A 83 -21.41 -0.70 -6.52
CA TYR A 83 -20.25 -0.26 -5.76
C TYR A 83 -19.20 0.19 -6.76
N SER A 84 -19.17 1.49 -7.05
CA SER A 84 -18.37 2.01 -8.14
C SER A 84 -17.16 2.84 -7.71
N GLN A 85 -17.33 3.75 -6.76
CA GLN A 85 -16.25 4.64 -6.32
C GLN A 85 -15.43 3.98 -5.21
N TYR A 86 -14.13 3.82 -5.42
CA TYR A 86 -13.28 3.17 -4.42
C TYR A 86 -12.03 3.97 -4.09
N LEU A 87 -11.53 3.71 -2.90
CA LEU A 87 -10.19 4.13 -2.50
C LEU A 87 -9.38 2.85 -2.29
N ARG A 88 -8.30 2.71 -3.04
CA ARG A 88 -7.47 1.51 -3.02
C ARG A 88 -6.20 1.75 -2.23
N ILE A 89 -5.90 0.82 -1.32
CA ILE A 89 -4.59 0.76 -0.68
C ILE A 89 -3.66 0.02 -1.64
N VAL A 90 -2.75 0.76 -2.28
CA VAL A 90 -1.81 0.19 -3.24
C VAL A 90 -0.61 -0.39 -2.50
N ASN A 91 -0.09 0.35 -1.53
CA ASN A 91 1.01 -0.08 -0.66
C ASN A 91 0.66 0.30 0.78
N LEU A 92 0.99 -0.58 1.71
CA LEU A 92 0.91 -0.29 3.14
C LEU A 92 2.05 -1.02 3.82
N ALA A 93 2.95 -0.28 4.42
CA ALA A 93 4.06 -0.86 5.17
C ALA A 93 4.32 -0.05 6.43
N VAL A 94 4.49 -0.77 7.54
CA VAL A 94 4.93 -0.20 8.81
C VAL A 94 6.34 -0.74 9.06
N ASP A 95 7.26 0.13 9.46
CA ASP A 95 8.64 -0.25 9.73
C ASP A 95 8.69 -1.35 10.79
N GLU A 96 9.60 -2.29 10.64
CA GLU A 96 9.67 -3.48 11.49
C GLU A 96 9.66 -3.16 12.99
N ALA A 97 10.40 -2.13 13.39
CA ALA A 97 10.49 -1.73 14.80
C ALA A 97 9.15 -1.27 15.40
N TYR A 98 8.17 -0.93 14.57
CA TYR A 98 6.88 -0.39 15.01
C TYR A 98 5.73 -1.35 14.74
N ARG A 99 5.98 -2.55 14.24
CA ARG A 99 4.94 -3.54 13.96
C ARG A 99 4.36 -4.11 15.25
N SER A 100 3.15 -4.67 15.13
CA SER A 100 2.42 -5.29 16.24
C SER A 100 2.01 -4.34 17.37
N ASN A 101 1.93 -3.05 17.05
CA ASN A 101 1.49 -2.00 17.99
C ASN A 101 0.17 -1.35 17.56
N GLY A 102 -0.53 -1.94 16.59
CA GLY A 102 -1.83 -1.42 16.14
C GLY A 102 -1.75 -0.29 15.12
N HIS A 103 -0.57 0.08 14.63
CA HIS A 103 -0.42 1.17 13.66
C HIS A 103 -1.09 0.85 12.33
N GLY A 104 -0.95 -0.37 11.82
CA GLY A 104 -1.61 -0.78 10.58
C GLY A 104 -3.13 -0.68 10.68
N THR A 105 -3.70 -1.12 11.79
CA THR A 105 -5.15 -1.01 12.04
C THR A 105 -5.57 0.46 12.08
N ALA A 106 -4.80 1.30 12.74
CA ALA A 106 -5.08 2.74 12.80
C ALA A 106 -5.04 3.37 11.41
N VAL A 107 -4.09 2.96 10.55
CA VAL A 107 -4.02 3.43 9.17
C VAL A 107 -5.28 3.05 8.41
N VAL A 108 -5.72 1.79 8.50
CA VAL A 108 -6.94 1.34 7.80
C VAL A 108 -8.16 2.13 8.26
N GLU A 109 -8.30 2.38 9.56
CA GLU A 109 -9.41 3.20 10.07
C GLU A 109 -9.36 4.63 9.53
N HIS A 110 -8.17 5.21 9.44
CA HIS A 110 -7.98 6.54 8.87
C HIS A 110 -8.36 6.56 7.38
N VAL A 111 -7.94 5.53 6.63
CA VAL A 111 -8.26 5.39 5.21
C VAL A 111 -9.77 5.26 5.00
N LYS A 112 -10.47 4.54 5.87
CA LYS A 112 -11.93 4.46 5.82
C LYS A 112 -12.59 5.83 5.93
N GLU A 113 -12.12 6.65 6.86
CA GLU A 113 -12.64 8.01 7.01
C GLU A 113 -12.35 8.86 5.78
N MET A 114 -11.14 8.78 5.23
CA MET A 114 -10.78 9.49 4.01
C MET A 114 -11.69 9.07 2.84
N ALA A 115 -11.97 7.78 2.72
CA ALA A 115 -12.84 7.26 1.67
C ALA A 115 -14.26 7.82 1.80
N ARG A 116 -14.80 7.86 3.02
CA ARG A 116 -16.14 8.43 3.27
C ARG A 116 -16.18 9.90 2.92
N GLU A 117 -15.18 10.66 3.32
CA GLU A 117 -15.08 12.10 3.02
C GLU A 117 -15.00 12.38 1.51
N ARG A 118 -14.42 11.46 0.75
CA ARG A 118 -14.27 11.57 -0.71
C ARG A 118 -15.47 11.01 -1.48
N GLY A 119 -16.49 10.51 -0.78
CA GLY A 119 -17.66 9.93 -1.42
C GLY A 119 -17.45 8.54 -2.01
N CYS A 120 -16.39 7.84 -1.59
CA CYS A 120 -16.16 6.47 -1.99
C CYS A 120 -17.13 5.54 -1.28
N ASP A 121 -17.57 4.50 -1.98
CA ASP A 121 -18.53 3.54 -1.43
C ASP A 121 -17.85 2.24 -0.95
N HIS A 122 -16.56 2.05 -1.25
CA HIS A 122 -15.82 0.91 -0.74
C HIS A 122 -14.30 1.13 -0.78
N LEU A 123 -13.59 0.26 -0.07
CA LEU A 123 -12.13 0.17 -0.10
C LEU A 123 -11.72 -1.07 -0.87
N GLU A 124 -10.55 -1.01 -1.49
CA GLU A 124 -9.93 -2.17 -2.14
C GLU A 124 -8.49 -2.32 -1.67
N VAL A 125 -8.03 -3.55 -1.59
CA VAL A 125 -6.64 -3.87 -1.31
C VAL A 125 -6.33 -5.24 -1.88
N SER A 126 -5.09 -5.45 -2.31
CA SER A 126 -4.59 -6.77 -2.68
C SER A 126 -3.43 -7.16 -1.78
N CYS A 127 -3.29 -8.45 -1.53
CA CYS A 127 -2.10 -8.98 -0.87
C CYS A 127 -1.75 -10.32 -1.51
N GLU A 128 -0.52 -10.76 -1.31
CA GLU A 128 -0.09 -12.07 -1.79
C GLU A 128 -0.90 -13.17 -1.12
N TRP A 129 -1.39 -14.13 -1.93
CA TRP A 129 -2.20 -15.22 -1.41
C TRP A 129 -1.47 -16.01 -0.32
N GLN A 130 -0.15 -16.23 -0.49
CA GLN A 130 0.66 -16.97 0.47
C GLN A 130 0.97 -16.18 1.74
N ASN A 131 0.67 -14.90 1.77
CA ASN A 131 0.88 -14.05 2.94
C ASN A 131 -0.32 -14.17 3.89
N GLU A 132 -0.30 -15.21 4.72
CA GLU A 132 -1.40 -15.48 5.65
C GLU A 132 -1.58 -14.36 6.68
N GLY A 133 -0.48 -13.75 7.10
CA GLY A 133 -0.53 -12.64 8.05
C GLY A 133 -1.27 -11.43 7.48
N ALA A 134 -0.99 -11.08 6.22
CA ALA A 134 -1.70 -9.99 5.56
C ALA A 134 -3.18 -10.31 5.38
N ARG A 135 -3.51 -11.54 4.95
CA ARG A 135 -4.91 -11.95 4.78
C ARG A 135 -5.68 -11.85 6.10
N ARG A 136 -5.07 -12.29 7.19
CA ARG A 136 -5.66 -12.18 8.52
C ARG A 136 -5.85 -10.73 8.92
N PHE A 137 -4.83 -9.91 8.72
CA PHE A 137 -4.88 -8.48 9.02
C PHE A 137 -6.04 -7.79 8.31
N TYR A 138 -6.20 -8.04 7.00
CA TYR A 138 -7.26 -7.40 6.25
C TYR A 138 -8.65 -7.91 6.66
N ARG A 139 -8.79 -9.20 6.94
CA ARG A 139 -10.06 -9.70 7.49
C ARG A 139 -10.40 -9.07 8.84
N ASP A 140 -9.40 -8.96 9.71
CA ASP A 140 -9.59 -8.39 11.05
C ASP A 140 -9.92 -6.89 11.00
N THR A 141 -9.57 -6.22 9.93
CA THR A 141 -9.89 -4.80 9.73
C THR A 141 -11.14 -4.58 8.87
N GLY A 142 -11.88 -5.64 8.55
CA GLY A 142 -13.19 -5.55 7.93
C GLY A 142 -13.26 -5.85 6.44
N PHE A 143 -12.15 -6.23 5.82
CA PHE A 143 -12.15 -6.61 4.41
C PHE A 143 -12.64 -8.03 4.21
N GLN A 144 -13.27 -8.28 3.05
CA GLN A 144 -13.69 -9.61 2.61
C GLN A 144 -12.87 -10.00 1.39
N PRO A 145 -12.39 -11.25 1.30
CA PRO A 145 -11.71 -11.71 0.09
C PRO A 145 -12.70 -11.74 -1.07
N LYS A 146 -12.27 -11.29 -2.23
CA LYS A 146 -13.14 -11.17 -3.40
C LYS A 146 -12.70 -12.02 -4.57
N GLN A 147 -11.42 -11.98 -4.95
CA GLN A 147 -10.91 -12.72 -6.10
C GLN A 147 -9.50 -13.20 -5.84
N VAL A 148 -9.07 -14.20 -6.60
CA VAL A 148 -7.71 -14.74 -6.54
C VAL A 148 -7.11 -14.65 -7.94
N ASP A 149 -5.86 -14.18 -8.01
CA ASP A 149 -5.09 -14.15 -9.24
C ASP A 149 -4.34 -15.46 -9.40
N TYR A 150 -4.37 -16.01 -10.61
CA TYR A 150 -3.58 -17.17 -10.96
C TYR A 150 -2.48 -16.74 -11.94
N VAL A 151 -1.27 -17.21 -11.72
CA VAL A 151 -0.11 -16.82 -12.53
C VAL A 151 0.61 -18.07 -13.02
N GLN A 152 1.30 -17.94 -14.16
CA GLN A 152 2.04 -19.05 -14.73
C GLN A 152 3.26 -18.50 -15.46
N PRO A 153 4.49 -18.78 -14.97
CA PRO A 153 5.69 -18.41 -15.72
C PRO A 153 5.72 -19.14 -17.05
N LEU A 154 6.18 -18.47 -18.10
CA LEU A 154 6.36 -19.08 -19.42
C LEU A 154 7.85 -19.27 -19.67
N GLU A 155 8.22 -20.44 -20.17
CA GLU A 155 9.61 -20.80 -20.49
C GLU A 155 10.07 -20.19 -21.81
#